data_24853a22725a4ae9a3753c2e937df536
#
_entry.id   24853a22725a4ae9a3753c2e937df536
#
_cell.length_a   1.000
_cell.length_b   1.000
_cell.length_c   1.000
_cell.angle_alpha   90.00
_cell.angle_beta   90.00
_cell.angle_gamma   90.00
#
_symmetry.space_group_name_H-M   'P 1'
#
loop_
_entity.id
_entity.type
_entity.pdbx_description
1 polymer ?
#
loop_
_entity_poly.entity_id
_entity_poly.type
_entity_poly.pdbx_seq_one_letter_code
_entity_poly.pdbx_strand_id
1 'polypeptide(L)'
;MLRDAQGLEVTTDSPEAIAAIDRFVDQILSYSNNPDAIFTAIEADPTSVLTNAYAATLQMLGQTADGPTQAAPYIKRAYEHLNQANEREQLYLHGINAWVNGDIDQAITYHEEIAHQYPRDLLSVHVGQKHYLDLGNKQGLLQIAEKVLPANRENHYIYGMLAFGLEENQRFQEAEAAGRKATEMNRRGPWAHHAIAHVLYSQGRLDEGIAWTESMCDAWEDSGLYTHHWWHTALYYVKREDFRKVLELYDTRIWGTDANKQTSLDLINAISLLMRLELAGVDVAPSDPTPSRWEEVVNAVSDRIHEHILAFYDLHYIYALARVGRDELVDQMLQSIQAYAQAAKPCLQKAWREVTIPATQGMVAYARGEWATAARLL
;
A
#
# COMPACT_ATOMS: atom_id res chain seq x y z
N MET A 1 -4.94 5.00 -33.29
CA MET A 1 -4.20 4.55 -32.09
C MET A 1 -2.93 5.36 -31.93
N LEU A 2 -2.69 5.87 -30.76
CA LEU A 2 -1.49 6.60 -30.37
C LEU A 2 -0.59 5.71 -29.50
N ARG A 3 0.57 6.21 -29.07
CA ARG A 3 1.45 5.49 -28.14
C ARG A 3 1.68 6.33 -26.91
N ASP A 4 1.69 5.65 -25.76
CA ASP A 4 2.05 6.24 -24.48
C ASP A 4 3.58 6.39 -24.32
N ALA A 5 4.04 7.02 -23.22
CA ALA A 5 5.46 7.22 -22.95
C ALA A 5 6.24 5.91 -22.76
N GLN A 6 5.58 4.79 -22.51
CA GLN A 6 6.20 3.45 -22.43
C GLN A 6 6.30 2.81 -23.84
N GLY A 7 5.78 3.47 -24.88
CA GLY A 7 5.77 3.00 -26.26
C GLY A 7 4.67 1.97 -26.56
N LEU A 8 3.69 1.83 -25.66
CA LEU A 8 2.56 0.91 -25.83
C LEU A 8 1.43 1.59 -26.59
N GLU A 9 0.73 0.83 -27.44
CA GLU A 9 -0.41 1.32 -28.19
C GLU A 9 -1.62 1.57 -27.26
N VAL A 10 -2.27 2.71 -27.46
CA VAL A 10 -3.48 3.11 -26.75
C VAL A 10 -4.57 3.40 -27.78
N THR A 11 -5.75 2.82 -27.54
CA THR A 11 -6.92 2.99 -28.41
C THR A 11 -7.60 4.32 -28.11
N THR A 12 -7.01 5.39 -28.59
CA THR A 12 -7.54 6.75 -28.57
C THR A 12 -6.97 7.55 -29.75
N ASP A 13 -7.67 8.58 -30.17
CA ASP A 13 -7.20 9.56 -31.14
C ASP A 13 -6.89 10.92 -30.48
N SER A 14 -7.02 11.03 -29.14
CA SER A 14 -6.77 12.24 -28.36
C SER A 14 -5.33 12.28 -27.84
N PRO A 15 -4.46 13.18 -28.35
CA PRO A 15 -3.14 13.41 -27.76
C PRO A 15 -3.19 13.92 -26.32
N GLU A 16 -4.27 14.64 -25.95
CA GLU A 16 -4.48 15.11 -24.58
C GLU A 16 -4.75 13.95 -23.62
N ALA A 17 -5.54 12.97 -24.04
CA ALA A 17 -5.76 11.75 -23.27
C ALA A 17 -4.44 10.98 -23.05
N ILE A 18 -3.59 10.85 -24.07
CA ILE A 18 -2.26 10.22 -23.95
C ILE A 18 -1.40 10.98 -22.92
N ALA A 19 -1.29 12.30 -23.05
CA ALA A 19 -0.49 13.09 -22.13
C ALA A 19 -1.00 12.99 -20.66
N ALA A 20 -2.29 12.84 -20.46
CA ALA A 20 -2.89 12.65 -19.15
C ALA A 20 -2.68 11.22 -18.61
N ILE A 21 -2.76 10.20 -19.48
CA ILE A 21 -2.41 8.80 -19.15
C ILE A 21 -0.95 8.72 -18.70
N ASP A 22 -0.02 9.32 -19.45
CA ASP A 22 1.41 9.31 -19.11
C ASP A 22 1.66 9.95 -17.74
N ARG A 23 1.04 11.09 -17.47
CA ARG A 23 1.11 11.72 -16.14
C ARG A 23 0.51 10.85 -15.04
N PHE A 24 -0.63 10.20 -15.29
CA PHE A 24 -1.26 9.32 -14.30
C PHE A 24 -0.37 8.12 -13.98
N VAL A 25 0.19 7.46 -14.99
CA VAL A 25 1.11 6.34 -14.79
C VAL A 25 2.32 6.79 -13.97
N ASP A 26 2.90 7.94 -14.27
CA ASP A 26 4.00 8.51 -13.50
C ASP A 26 3.58 8.83 -12.05
N GLN A 27 2.40 9.43 -11.85
CA GLN A 27 1.85 9.73 -10.52
C GLN A 27 1.67 8.47 -9.66
N ILE A 28 1.17 7.37 -10.23
CA ILE A 28 1.03 6.10 -9.49
C ILE A 28 2.39 5.48 -9.20
N LEU A 29 3.27 5.38 -10.20
CA LEU A 29 4.57 4.72 -10.04
C LEU A 29 5.53 5.52 -9.14
N SER A 30 5.36 6.85 -9.06
CA SER A 30 6.07 7.72 -8.13
C SER A 30 5.42 7.85 -6.75
N TYR A 31 4.29 7.16 -6.52
CA TYR A 31 3.52 7.30 -5.28
C TYR A 31 3.14 8.75 -4.97
N SER A 32 2.70 9.52 -5.96
CA SER A 32 2.19 10.87 -5.74
C SER A 32 1.03 10.87 -4.74
N ASN A 33 0.97 11.88 -3.89
CA ASN A 33 -0.14 12.08 -2.95
C ASN A 33 -1.43 12.56 -3.64
N ASN A 34 -1.37 12.98 -4.90
CA ASN A 34 -2.53 13.42 -5.69
C ASN A 34 -2.49 12.87 -7.13
N PRO A 35 -2.81 11.59 -7.36
CA PRO A 35 -2.79 10.98 -8.71
C PRO A 35 -4.09 11.27 -9.49
N ASP A 36 -4.39 12.54 -9.78
CA ASP A 36 -5.63 13.02 -10.37
C ASP A 36 -5.64 13.15 -11.90
N ALA A 37 -4.49 12.99 -12.55
CA ALA A 37 -4.35 13.19 -14.01
C ALA A 37 -5.28 12.29 -14.83
N ILE A 38 -5.73 11.16 -14.27
CA ILE A 38 -6.65 10.25 -14.94
C ILE A 38 -8.00 10.91 -15.26
N PHE A 39 -8.48 11.84 -14.44
CA PHE A 39 -9.75 12.53 -14.69
C PHE A 39 -9.66 13.44 -15.90
N THR A 40 -8.50 14.09 -16.14
CA THR A 40 -8.24 14.81 -17.39
C THR A 40 -8.26 13.87 -18.60
N ALA A 41 -7.72 12.65 -18.47
CA ALA A 41 -7.77 11.67 -19.55
C ALA A 41 -9.21 11.24 -19.89
N ILE A 42 -10.07 11.07 -18.86
CA ILE A 42 -11.50 10.77 -19.03
C ILE A 42 -12.23 11.92 -19.74
N GLU A 43 -11.94 13.17 -19.36
CA GLU A 43 -12.56 14.35 -20.03
C GLU A 43 -12.15 14.43 -21.50
N ALA A 44 -10.89 14.12 -21.81
CA ALA A 44 -10.36 14.15 -23.17
C ALA A 44 -10.85 13.01 -24.06
N ASP A 45 -11.10 11.82 -23.49
CA ASP A 45 -11.70 10.65 -24.18
C ASP A 45 -12.51 9.78 -23.19
N PRO A 46 -13.80 10.11 -23.00
CA PRO A 46 -14.67 9.38 -22.08
C PRO A 46 -14.93 7.91 -22.47
N THR A 47 -14.69 7.58 -23.74
CA THR A 47 -14.97 6.24 -24.31
C THR A 47 -13.76 5.32 -24.27
N SER A 48 -12.58 5.84 -23.98
CA SER A 48 -11.34 5.04 -23.86
C SER A 48 -11.46 3.99 -22.77
N VAL A 49 -11.30 2.73 -23.16
CA VAL A 49 -11.34 1.58 -22.25
C VAL A 49 -10.22 1.65 -21.22
N LEU A 50 -9.00 1.94 -21.67
CA LEU A 50 -7.84 2.03 -20.78
C LEU A 50 -8.00 3.13 -19.74
N THR A 51 -8.44 4.31 -20.15
CA THR A 51 -8.63 5.47 -19.27
C THR A 51 -9.65 5.14 -18.16
N ASN A 52 -10.76 4.52 -18.52
CA ASN A 52 -11.76 4.10 -17.54
C ASN A 52 -11.24 2.97 -16.64
N ALA A 53 -10.46 2.01 -17.16
CA ALA A 53 -9.84 0.97 -16.35
C ALA A 53 -8.82 1.57 -15.36
N TYR A 54 -8.03 2.55 -15.76
CA TYR A 54 -7.09 3.27 -14.89
C TYR A 54 -7.80 4.08 -13.80
N ALA A 55 -8.94 4.71 -14.12
CA ALA A 55 -9.75 5.38 -13.10
C ALA A 55 -10.32 4.39 -12.07
N ALA A 56 -10.78 3.22 -12.50
CA ALA A 56 -11.18 2.15 -11.59
C ALA A 56 -9.98 1.66 -10.73
N THR A 57 -8.79 1.55 -11.33
CA THR A 57 -7.56 1.21 -10.59
C THR A 57 -7.28 2.22 -9.47
N LEU A 58 -7.41 3.53 -9.75
CA LEU A 58 -7.22 4.58 -8.75
C LEU A 58 -8.16 4.40 -7.55
N GLN A 59 -9.44 4.11 -7.79
CA GLN A 59 -10.40 3.88 -6.72
C GLN A 59 -10.01 2.67 -5.84
N MET A 60 -9.53 1.61 -6.48
CA MET A 60 -9.09 0.41 -5.76
C MET A 60 -7.79 0.61 -4.98
N LEU A 61 -6.86 1.42 -5.52
CA LEU A 61 -5.60 1.76 -4.84
C LEU A 61 -5.82 2.63 -3.60
N GLY A 62 -6.93 3.37 -3.52
CA GLY A 62 -7.32 4.12 -2.34
C GLY A 62 -7.54 3.28 -1.09
N GLN A 63 -7.75 1.97 -1.23
CA GLN A 63 -7.94 1.02 -0.12
C GLN A 63 -9.03 1.48 0.86
N THR A 64 -10.18 1.87 0.33
CA THR A 64 -11.38 2.26 1.08
C THR A 64 -12.49 1.23 0.87
N ALA A 65 -13.40 1.10 1.84
CA ALA A 65 -14.52 0.15 1.76
C ALA A 65 -15.44 0.40 0.56
N ASP A 66 -15.55 1.64 0.12
CA ASP A 66 -16.35 2.06 -1.03
C ASP A 66 -15.59 2.00 -2.37
N GLY A 67 -14.28 1.69 -2.34
CA GLY A 67 -13.44 1.57 -3.53
C GLY A 67 -14.07 0.76 -4.66
N PRO A 68 -14.58 -0.45 -4.42
CA PRO A 68 -15.28 -1.23 -5.46
C PRO A 68 -16.54 -0.54 -5.99
N THR A 69 -17.29 0.16 -5.14
CA THR A 69 -18.49 0.91 -5.54
C THR A 69 -18.10 2.12 -6.39
N GLN A 70 -17.04 2.82 -6.04
CA GLN A 70 -16.51 3.97 -6.79
C GLN A 70 -15.89 3.53 -8.13
N ALA A 71 -15.30 2.34 -8.20
CA ALA A 71 -14.75 1.78 -9.43
C ALA A 71 -15.83 1.30 -10.43
N ALA A 72 -16.97 0.83 -9.94
CA ALA A 72 -18.00 0.18 -10.76
C ALA A 72 -18.50 1.01 -11.95
N PRO A 73 -18.75 2.34 -11.85
CA PRO A 73 -19.17 3.15 -12.99
C PRO A 73 -18.14 3.19 -14.12
N TYR A 74 -16.85 3.23 -13.79
CA TYR A 74 -15.77 3.22 -14.77
C TYR A 74 -15.64 1.85 -15.45
N ILE A 75 -15.70 0.77 -14.69
CA ILE A 75 -15.74 -0.60 -15.23
C ILE A 75 -16.91 -0.77 -16.21
N LYS A 76 -18.11 -0.35 -15.82
CA LYS A 76 -19.29 -0.42 -16.67
C LYS A 76 -19.05 0.32 -17.99
N ARG A 77 -18.58 1.56 -17.95
CA ARG A 77 -18.31 2.37 -19.16
C ARG A 77 -17.24 1.74 -20.03
N ALA A 78 -16.18 1.19 -19.44
CA ALA A 78 -15.14 0.50 -20.20
C ALA A 78 -15.71 -0.72 -20.96
N TYR A 79 -16.59 -1.52 -20.33
CA TYR A 79 -17.24 -2.66 -21.01
C TYR A 79 -18.18 -2.25 -22.14
N GLU A 80 -18.82 -1.07 -22.09
CA GLU A 80 -19.66 -0.56 -23.18
C GLU A 80 -18.86 -0.32 -24.47
N HIS A 81 -17.53 -0.11 -24.34
CA HIS A 81 -16.62 0.16 -25.47
C HIS A 81 -15.57 -0.94 -25.71
N LEU A 82 -15.66 -2.07 -25.03
CA LEU A 82 -14.66 -3.15 -25.03
C LEU A 82 -14.24 -3.62 -26.42
N ASN A 83 -15.16 -3.66 -27.36
CA ASN A 83 -14.92 -4.10 -28.75
C ASN A 83 -14.02 -3.14 -29.56
N GLN A 84 -13.75 -1.95 -29.04
CA GLN A 84 -12.85 -0.97 -29.65
C GLN A 84 -11.42 -1.09 -29.09
N ALA A 85 -11.27 -1.70 -27.92
CA ALA A 85 -9.99 -1.81 -27.20
C ALA A 85 -9.06 -2.82 -27.85
N ASN A 86 -7.75 -2.54 -27.80
CA ASN A 86 -6.75 -3.52 -28.13
C ASN A 86 -6.64 -4.61 -27.05
N GLU A 87 -5.92 -5.71 -27.34
CA GLU A 87 -5.82 -6.87 -26.46
C GLU A 87 -5.25 -6.54 -25.08
N ARG A 88 -4.22 -5.68 -24.98
CA ARG A 88 -3.64 -5.22 -23.71
C ARG A 88 -4.68 -4.51 -22.84
N GLU A 89 -5.44 -3.60 -23.43
CA GLU A 89 -6.47 -2.83 -22.72
C GLU A 89 -7.60 -3.73 -22.22
N GLN A 90 -7.98 -4.74 -23.03
CA GLN A 90 -8.97 -5.75 -22.64
C GLN A 90 -8.44 -6.59 -21.45
N LEU A 91 -7.21 -7.08 -21.51
CA LEU A 91 -6.59 -7.83 -20.41
C LEU A 91 -6.52 -6.98 -19.13
N TYR A 92 -6.12 -5.68 -19.26
CA TYR A 92 -6.05 -4.78 -18.12
C TYR A 92 -7.43 -4.55 -17.48
N LEU A 93 -8.46 -4.27 -18.29
CA LEU A 93 -9.83 -4.12 -17.80
C LEU A 93 -10.32 -5.38 -17.10
N HIS A 94 -10.07 -6.56 -17.66
CA HIS A 94 -10.45 -7.83 -17.04
C HIS A 94 -9.74 -8.04 -15.70
N GLY A 95 -8.46 -7.68 -15.59
CA GLY A 95 -7.69 -7.72 -14.34
C GLY A 95 -8.30 -6.83 -13.26
N ILE A 96 -8.59 -5.57 -13.59
CA ILE A 96 -9.20 -4.64 -12.64
C ILE A 96 -10.63 -5.05 -12.28
N ASN A 97 -11.42 -5.53 -13.23
CA ASN A 97 -12.75 -6.05 -12.94
C ASN A 97 -12.71 -7.27 -12.00
N ALA A 98 -11.75 -8.17 -12.17
CA ALA A 98 -11.53 -9.28 -11.25
C ALA A 98 -11.20 -8.76 -9.85
N TRP A 99 -10.31 -7.77 -9.72
CA TRP A 99 -9.99 -7.13 -8.44
C TRP A 99 -11.21 -6.49 -7.78
N VAL A 100 -11.98 -5.67 -8.50
CA VAL A 100 -13.21 -5.03 -8.01
C VAL A 100 -14.22 -6.07 -7.49
N ASN A 101 -14.26 -7.25 -8.11
CA ASN A 101 -15.09 -8.37 -7.68
C ASN A 101 -14.44 -9.27 -6.59
N GLY A 102 -13.25 -8.94 -6.09
CA GLY A 102 -12.54 -9.70 -5.07
C GLY A 102 -11.94 -11.02 -5.56
N ASP A 103 -11.79 -11.22 -6.87
CA ASP A 103 -11.14 -12.39 -7.46
C ASP A 103 -9.66 -12.08 -7.73
N ILE A 104 -8.87 -12.11 -6.66
CA ILE A 104 -7.46 -11.71 -6.72
C ILE A 104 -6.62 -12.68 -7.54
N ASP A 105 -6.89 -13.98 -7.48
CA ASP A 105 -6.16 -14.97 -8.27
C ASP A 105 -6.34 -14.73 -9.78
N GLN A 106 -7.56 -14.40 -10.18
CA GLN A 106 -7.85 -14.05 -11.57
C GLN A 106 -7.24 -12.72 -11.98
N ALA A 107 -7.24 -11.71 -11.08
CA ALA A 107 -6.56 -10.43 -11.31
C ALA A 107 -5.05 -10.63 -11.55
N ILE A 108 -4.39 -11.42 -10.71
CA ILE A 108 -2.98 -11.79 -10.87
C ILE A 108 -2.75 -12.48 -12.23
N THR A 109 -3.62 -13.40 -12.62
CA THR A 109 -3.49 -14.10 -13.91
C THR A 109 -3.44 -13.12 -15.08
N TYR A 110 -4.30 -12.10 -15.09
CA TYR A 110 -4.29 -11.08 -16.13
C TYR A 110 -3.04 -10.18 -16.08
N HIS A 111 -2.58 -9.78 -14.89
CA HIS A 111 -1.34 -9.00 -14.78
C HIS A 111 -0.10 -9.77 -15.19
N GLU A 112 -0.04 -11.07 -14.91
CA GLU A 112 1.03 -11.98 -15.39
C GLU A 112 1.02 -12.15 -16.91
N GLU A 113 -0.16 -12.21 -17.52
CA GLU A 113 -0.30 -12.27 -18.98
C GLU A 113 0.15 -10.96 -19.63
N ILE A 114 -0.23 -9.81 -19.06
CA ILE A 114 0.26 -8.50 -19.52
C ILE A 114 1.78 -8.41 -19.36
N ALA A 115 2.33 -8.84 -18.24
CA ALA A 115 3.78 -8.84 -18.00
C ALA A 115 4.53 -9.73 -19.01
N HIS A 116 3.90 -10.78 -19.53
CA HIS A 116 4.46 -11.66 -20.56
C HIS A 116 4.40 -11.02 -21.94
N GLN A 117 3.22 -10.53 -22.37
CA GLN A 117 2.99 -10.02 -23.72
C GLN A 117 3.41 -8.58 -23.90
N TYR A 118 3.22 -7.74 -22.87
CA TYR A 118 3.43 -6.29 -22.86
C TYR A 118 4.37 -5.88 -21.71
N PRO A 119 5.62 -6.35 -21.68
CA PRO A 119 6.50 -6.20 -20.51
C PRO A 119 6.87 -4.74 -20.17
N ARG A 120 6.50 -3.77 -20.99
CA ARG A 120 6.68 -2.35 -20.69
C ARG A 120 5.52 -1.75 -19.88
N ASP A 121 4.42 -2.47 -19.68
CA ASP A 121 3.28 -1.98 -18.89
C ASP A 121 3.58 -2.07 -17.38
N LEU A 122 4.37 -1.09 -16.90
CA LEU A 122 4.82 -1.08 -15.50
C LEU A 122 3.69 -0.78 -14.51
N LEU A 123 2.60 -0.12 -14.94
CA LEU A 123 1.45 0.06 -14.06
C LEU A 123 0.76 -1.29 -13.78
N SER A 124 0.61 -2.13 -14.80
CA SER A 124 0.10 -3.50 -14.61
C SER A 124 1.00 -4.33 -13.69
N VAL A 125 2.33 -4.24 -13.87
CA VAL A 125 3.29 -4.91 -12.98
C VAL A 125 3.18 -4.42 -11.54
N HIS A 126 3.03 -3.11 -11.34
CA HIS A 126 2.84 -2.50 -10.02
C HIS A 126 1.59 -3.04 -9.31
N VAL A 127 0.45 -3.10 -10.01
CA VAL A 127 -0.79 -3.66 -9.47
C VAL A 127 -0.66 -5.16 -9.19
N GLY A 128 0.00 -5.90 -10.08
CA GLY A 128 0.31 -7.32 -9.86
C GLY A 128 1.18 -7.54 -8.61
N GLN A 129 2.22 -6.73 -8.41
CA GLN A 129 3.04 -6.76 -7.19
C GLN A 129 2.24 -6.47 -5.93
N LYS A 130 1.31 -5.48 -6.00
CA LYS A 130 0.41 -5.20 -4.87
C LYS A 130 -0.42 -6.43 -4.50
N HIS A 131 -1.00 -7.11 -5.46
CA HIS A 131 -1.77 -8.33 -5.19
C HIS A 131 -0.92 -9.44 -4.56
N TYR A 132 0.30 -9.66 -5.07
CA TYR A 132 1.22 -10.61 -4.47
C TYR A 132 1.62 -10.25 -3.04
N LEU A 133 1.82 -8.95 -2.77
CA LEU A 133 2.11 -8.44 -1.42
C LEU A 133 0.94 -8.71 -0.47
N ASP A 134 -0.28 -8.37 -0.88
CA ASP A 134 -1.50 -8.56 -0.07
C ASP A 134 -1.76 -10.04 0.27
N LEU A 135 -1.36 -10.95 -0.61
CA LEU A 135 -1.42 -12.40 -0.38
C LEU A 135 -0.21 -12.97 0.38
N GLY A 136 0.82 -12.17 0.66
CA GLY A 136 2.08 -12.64 1.24
C GLY A 136 2.91 -13.52 0.30
N ASN A 137 2.64 -13.50 -1.01
CA ASN A 137 3.39 -14.26 -2.00
C ASN A 137 4.65 -13.49 -2.45
N LYS A 138 5.67 -13.53 -1.60
CA LYS A 138 6.96 -12.86 -1.81
C LYS A 138 7.67 -13.28 -3.10
N GLN A 139 7.54 -14.56 -3.46
CA GLN A 139 8.17 -15.07 -4.66
C GLN A 139 7.50 -14.54 -5.93
N GLY A 140 6.17 -14.53 -6.00
CA GLY A 140 5.42 -13.93 -7.12
C GLY A 140 5.74 -12.45 -7.29
N LEU A 141 5.79 -11.71 -6.17
CA LEU A 141 6.16 -10.30 -6.14
C LEU A 141 7.53 -10.03 -6.78
N LEU A 142 8.52 -10.89 -6.53
CA LEU A 142 9.84 -10.77 -7.15
C LEU A 142 9.81 -11.17 -8.63
N GLN A 143 9.21 -12.33 -8.94
CA GLN A 143 9.25 -12.93 -10.27
C GLN A 143 8.61 -12.06 -11.36
N ILE A 144 7.50 -11.36 -11.04
CA ILE A 144 6.86 -10.47 -12.01
C ILE A 144 7.77 -9.28 -12.37
N ALA A 145 8.55 -8.75 -11.42
CA ALA A 145 9.53 -7.69 -11.68
C ALA A 145 10.74 -8.22 -12.47
N GLU A 146 11.28 -9.39 -12.10
CA GLU A 146 12.40 -10.02 -12.82
C GLU A 146 12.01 -10.31 -14.28
N LYS A 147 10.77 -10.76 -14.53
CA LYS A 147 10.24 -11.07 -15.87
C LYS A 147 10.31 -9.86 -16.80
N VAL A 148 9.96 -8.68 -16.34
CA VAL A 148 9.85 -7.48 -17.18
C VAL A 148 11.12 -6.61 -17.18
N LEU A 149 12.08 -6.88 -16.31
CA LEU A 149 13.34 -6.12 -16.22
C LEU A 149 14.08 -5.99 -17.56
N PRO A 150 14.20 -7.05 -18.41
CA PRO A 150 14.92 -6.93 -19.68
C PRO A 150 14.38 -5.86 -20.62
N ALA A 151 13.06 -5.58 -20.59
CA ALA A 151 12.38 -4.61 -21.42
C ALA A 151 12.42 -3.17 -20.84
N ASN A 152 12.82 -3.01 -19.56
CA ASN A 152 12.71 -1.77 -18.82
C ASN A 152 14.04 -1.30 -18.20
N ARG A 153 15.18 -1.73 -18.71
CA ARG A 153 16.50 -1.44 -18.12
C ARG A 153 16.83 0.05 -18.00
N GLU A 154 16.20 0.90 -18.80
CA GLU A 154 16.37 2.36 -18.78
C GLU A 154 15.28 3.07 -17.93
N ASN A 155 14.42 2.32 -17.25
CA ASN A 155 13.36 2.87 -16.42
C ASN A 155 13.68 2.63 -14.93
N HIS A 156 13.77 3.70 -14.13
CA HIS A 156 14.12 3.60 -12.72
C HIS A 156 13.04 2.90 -11.87
N TYR A 157 11.77 2.96 -12.26
CA TYR A 157 10.68 2.33 -11.49
C TYR A 157 10.85 0.82 -11.36
N ILE A 158 11.30 0.14 -12.43
CA ILE A 158 11.51 -1.32 -12.37
C ILE A 158 12.57 -1.71 -11.34
N TYR A 159 13.61 -0.88 -11.16
CA TYR A 159 14.64 -1.18 -10.17
C TYR A 159 14.14 -0.99 -8.74
N GLY A 160 13.21 -0.06 -8.49
CA GLY A 160 12.52 0.06 -7.20
C GLY A 160 11.63 -1.15 -6.92
N MET A 161 10.85 -1.59 -7.89
CA MET A 161 10.01 -2.79 -7.81
C MET A 161 10.83 -4.05 -7.58
N LEU A 162 11.95 -4.20 -8.30
CA LEU A 162 12.89 -5.30 -8.15
C LEU A 162 13.54 -5.29 -6.76
N ALA A 163 13.99 -4.11 -6.29
CA ALA A 163 14.62 -3.95 -4.98
C ALA A 163 13.69 -4.42 -3.85
N PHE A 164 12.43 -4.04 -3.90
CA PHE A 164 11.44 -4.46 -2.92
C PHE A 164 11.18 -5.97 -2.99
N GLY A 165 11.02 -6.53 -4.20
CA GLY A 165 10.86 -7.98 -4.38
C GLY A 165 12.05 -8.79 -3.88
N LEU A 166 13.27 -8.31 -4.10
CA LEU A 166 14.50 -8.94 -3.60
C LEU A 166 14.60 -8.86 -2.07
N GLU A 167 14.25 -7.71 -1.49
CA GLU A 167 14.27 -7.51 -0.03
C GLU A 167 13.29 -8.46 0.66
N GLU A 168 12.05 -8.54 0.19
CA GLU A 168 11.03 -9.46 0.72
C GLU A 168 11.46 -10.95 0.65
N ASN A 169 12.33 -11.29 -0.30
CA ASN A 169 12.96 -12.61 -0.42
C ASN A 169 14.33 -12.72 0.27
N GLN A 170 14.70 -11.75 1.12
CA GLN A 170 15.94 -11.71 1.90
C GLN A 170 17.24 -11.69 1.05
N ARG A 171 17.16 -11.32 -0.22
CA ARG A 171 18.30 -11.12 -1.13
C ARG A 171 18.86 -9.71 -0.94
N PHE A 172 19.25 -9.36 0.28
CA PHE A 172 19.55 -7.98 0.73
C PHE A 172 20.63 -7.27 -0.09
N GLN A 173 21.70 -7.95 -0.49
CA GLN A 173 22.78 -7.31 -1.27
C GLN A 173 22.29 -6.91 -2.66
N GLU A 174 21.51 -7.77 -3.30
CA GLU A 174 20.93 -7.50 -4.63
C GLU A 174 19.84 -6.44 -4.54
N ALA A 175 19.02 -6.47 -3.49
CA ALA A 175 17.99 -5.47 -3.21
C ALA A 175 18.60 -4.08 -3.05
N GLU A 176 19.67 -3.95 -2.25
CA GLU A 176 20.37 -2.68 -2.07
C GLU A 176 20.97 -2.18 -3.39
N ALA A 177 21.63 -3.05 -4.16
CA ALA A 177 22.21 -2.69 -5.45
C ALA A 177 21.13 -2.18 -6.43
N ALA A 178 19.97 -2.86 -6.52
CA ALA A 178 18.85 -2.44 -7.35
C ALA A 178 18.24 -1.10 -6.88
N GLY A 179 18.01 -0.95 -5.57
CA GLY A 179 17.47 0.28 -4.99
C GLY A 179 18.40 1.49 -5.19
N ARG A 180 19.70 1.32 -4.98
CA ARG A 180 20.69 2.39 -5.24
C ARG A 180 20.72 2.75 -6.72
N LYS A 181 20.67 1.78 -7.63
CA LYS A 181 20.57 2.04 -9.06
C LYS A 181 19.31 2.84 -9.41
N ALA A 182 18.16 2.49 -8.85
CA ALA A 182 16.94 3.27 -9.05
C ALA A 182 17.12 4.73 -8.59
N THR A 183 17.70 4.94 -7.41
CA THR A 183 17.95 6.26 -6.83
C THR A 183 18.98 7.09 -7.63
N GLU A 184 20.02 6.44 -8.18
CA GLU A 184 20.98 7.09 -9.08
C GLU A 184 20.31 7.57 -10.38
N MET A 185 19.38 6.78 -10.93
CA MET A 185 18.62 7.15 -12.14
C MET A 185 17.59 8.24 -11.85
N ASN A 186 16.90 8.15 -10.70
CA ASN A 186 15.96 9.15 -10.23
C ASN A 186 15.96 9.25 -8.70
N ARG A 187 16.60 10.32 -8.19
CA ARG A 187 16.66 10.56 -6.74
C ARG A 187 15.27 10.74 -6.10
N ARG A 188 14.24 11.08 -6.85
CA ARG A 188 12.89 11.32 -6.35
C ARG A 188 11.99 10.07 -6.37
N GLY A 189 12.55 8.87 -6.49
CA GLY A 189 11.82 7.61 -6.49
C GLY A 189 11.58 7.05 -5.07
N PRO A 190 10.47 7.37 -4.38
CA PRO A 190 10.28 7.03 -2.97
C PRO A 190 10.24 5.52 -2.73
N TRP A 191 9.79 4.73 -3.70
CA TRP A 191 9.72 3.27 -3.55
C TRP A 191 11.12 2.63 -3.43
N ALA A 192 12.11 3.16 -4.16
CA ALA A 192 13.50 2.70 -4.02
C ALA A 192 14.08 3.07 -2.64
N HIS A 193 13.76 4.27 -2.13
CA HIS A 193 14.17 4.69 -0.79
C HIS A 193 13.62 3.76 0.28
N HIS A 194 12.35 3.36 0.14
CA HIS A 194 11.65 2.44 1.01
C HIS A 194 12.33 1.06 1.04
N ALA A 195 12.61 0.47 -0.13
CA ALA A 195 13.27 -0.83 -0.22
C ALA A 195 14.65 -0.83 0.44
N ILE A 196 15.45 0.22 0.24
CA ILE A 196 16.76 0.36 0.89
C ILE A 196 16.60 0.52 2.41
N ALA A 197 15.62 1.28 2.88
CA ALA A 197 15.35 1.41 4.31
C ALA A 197 15.03 0.04 4.94
N HIS A 198 14.24 -0.80 4.29
CA HIS A 198 14.00 -2.17 4.75
C HIS A 198 15.28 -3.00 4.85
N VAL A 199 16.14 -2.96 3.81
CA VAL A 199 17.42 -3.70 3.80
C VAL A 199 18.31 -3.28 4.96
N LEU A 200 18.54 -1.98 5.14
CA LEU A 200 19.40 -1.46 6.19
C LEU A 200 18.88 -1.79 7.59
N TYR A 201 17.56 -1.72 7.77
CA TYR A 201 16.90 -2.09 9.02
C TYR A 201 17.06 -3.58 9.33
N SER A 202 16.80 -4.45 8.35
CA SER A 202 16.86 -5.91 8.49
C SER A 202 18.28 -6.39 8.78
N GLN A 203 19.31 -5.69 8.25
CA GLN A 203 20.71 -5.97 8.52
C GLN A 203 21.26 -5.31 9.79
N GLY A 204 20.47 -4.54 10.53
CA GLY A 204 20.89 -3.84 11.73
C GLY A 204 21.88 -2.69 11.47
N ARG A 205 21.97 -2.17 10.26
CA ARG A 205 22.80 -1.02 9.85
C ARG A 205 22.12 0.30 10.22
N LEU A 206 21.97 0.53 11.53
CA LEU A 206 21.09 1.59 12.06
C LEU A 206 21.56 3.00 11.69
N ASP A 207 22.85 3.30 11.90
CA ASP A 207 23.39 4.65 11.62
C ASP A 207 23.36 4.98 10.12
N GLU A 208 23.61 3.99 9.28
CA GLU A 208 23.52 4.14 7.84
C GLU A 208 22.06 4.30 7.40
N GLY A 209 21.11 3.56 8.02
CA GLY A 209 19.70 3.69 7.76
C GLY A 209 19.16 5.08 8.12
N ILE A 210 19.55 5.64 9.25
CA ILE A 210 19.23 7.02 9.65
C ILE A 210 19.79 8.01 8.63
N ALA A 211 21.07 7.91 8.34
CA ALA A 211 21.71 8.81 7.37
C ALA A 211 21.07 8.71 5.98
N TRP A 212 20.72 7.49 5.55
CA TRP A 212 20.00 7.26 4.30
C TRP A 212 18.64 7.97 4.27
N THR A 213 17.78 7.67 5.24
CA THR A 213 16.42 8.21 5.28
C THR A 213 16.42 9.73 5.43
N GLU A 214 17.25 10.29 6.31
CA GLU A 214 17.34 11.74 6.48
C GLU A 214 17.91 12.45 5.24
N SER A 215 18.80 11.82 4.48
CA SER A 215 19.33 12.40 3.23
C SER A 215 18.34 12.42 2.08
N MET A 216 17.23 11.64 2.16
CA MET A 216 16.22 11.52 1.12
C MET A 216 14.90 12.22 1.47
N CYS A 217 14.75 12.74 2.68
CA CYS A 217 13.46 13.22 3.19
C CYS A 217 12.85 14.39 2.40
N ASP A 218 13.67 15.23 1.76
CA ASP A 218 13.21 16.31 0.87
C ASP A 218 12.50 15.81 -0.41
N ALA A 219 12.70 14.53 -0.76
CA ALA A 219 12.04 13.91 -1.89
C ALA A 219 10.66 13.32 -1.56
N TRP A 220 10.21 13.38 -0.29
CA TRP A 220 8.98 12.72 0.16
C TRP A 220 7.78 13.66 0.33
N GLU A 221 7.96 14.98 0.27
CA GLU A 221 6.93 15.99 0.58
C GLU A 221 5.62 15.80 -0.21
N ASP A 222 5.75 15.43 -1.50
CA ASP A 222 4.61 15.19 -2.39
C ASP A 222 4.26 13.70 -2.55
N SER A 223 4.80 12.84 -1.67
CA SER A 223 4.58 11.39 -1.75
C SER A 223 3.45 10.93 -0.81
N GLY A 224 2.59 10.06 -1.32
CA GLY A 224 1.63 9.31 -0.50
C GLY A 224 2.30 8.35 0.51
N LEU A 225 3.62 8.14 0.41
CA LEU A 225 4.40 7.38 1.38
C LEU A 225 5.10 8.27 2.43
N TYR A 226 4.79 9.57 2.50
CA TYR A 226 5.45 10.51 3.40
C TYR A 226 5.52 10.02 4.85
N THR A 227 4.39 9.73 5.45
CA THR A 227 4.30 9.27 6.85
C THR A 227 4.97 7.91 7.04
N HIS A 228 4.88 7.04 6.03
CA HIS A 228 5.47 5.70 6.05
C HIS A 228 7.00 5.75 6.03
N HIS A 229 7.60 6.63 5.26
CA HIS A 229 9.05 6.85 5.29
C HIS A 229 9.52 7.39 6.64
N TRP A 230 8.81 8.35 7.23
CA TRP A 230 9.13 8.84 8.56
C TRP A 230 8.92 7.78 9.64
N TRP A 231 7.93 6.89 9.46
CA TRP A 231 7.77 5.73 10.33
C TRP A 231 8.98 4.78 10.24
N HIS A 232 9.49 4.47 9.06
CA HIS A 232 10.74 3.71 8.91
C HIS A 232 11.93 4.40 9.57
N THR A 233 12.04 5.70 9.42
CA THR A 233 13.07 6.49 10.11
C THR A 233 12.94 6.35 11.63
N ALA A 234 11.72 6.45 12.16
CA ALA A 234 11.45 6.28 13.58
C ALA A 234 11.80 4.87 14.08
N LEU A 235 11.63 3.82 13.28
CA LEU A 235 12.01 2.46 13.67
C LEU A 235 13.52 2.31 13.93
N TYR A 236 14.38 3.00 13.20
CA TYR A 236 15.82 3.04 13.50
C TYR A 236 16.10 3.68 14.86
N TYR A 237 15.42 4.80 15.15
CA TYR A 237 15.55 5.47 16.45
C TYR A 237 14.97 4.64 17.59
N VAL A 238 13.90 3.86 17.38
CA VAL A 238 13.40 2.87 18.36
C VAL A 238 14.49 1.86 18.68
N LYS A 239 15.16 1.28 17.66
CA LYS A 239 16.25 0.32 17.87
C LYS A 239 17.49 0.94 18.53
N ARG A 240 17.70 2.24 18.41
CA ARG A 240 18.76 3.00 19.10
C ARG A 240 18.36 3.46 20.50
N GLU A 241 17.12 3.19 20.91
CA GLU A 241 16.53 3.66 22.17
C GLU A 241 16.52 5.19 22.32
N ASP A 242 16.58 5.95 21.20
CA ASP A 242 16.38 7.40 21.19
C ASP A 242 14.87 7.72 21.12
N PHE A 243 14.17 7.38 22.19
CA PHE A 243 12.71 7.53 22.27
C PHE A 243 12.24 8.98 22.24
N ARG A 244 13.09 9.94 22.64
CA ARG A 244 12.77 11.35 22.50
C ARG A 244 12.63 11.75 21.04
N LYS A 245 13.55 11.28 20.18
CA LYS A 245 13.47 11.52 18.73
C LYS A 245 12.28 10.79 18.09
N VAL A 246 11.97 9.59 18.56
CA VAL A 246 10.79 8.85 18.09
C VAL A 246 9.49 9.60 18.37
N LEU A 247 9.32 10.13 19.59
CA LEU A 247 8.15 10.92 19.96
C LEU A 247 8.07 12.24 19.17
N GLU A 248 9.20 12.92 18.94
CA GLU A 248 9.26 14.09 18.07
C GLU A 248 8.77 13.78 16.66
N LEU A 249 9.25 12.67 16.04
CA LEU A 249 8.83 12.26 14.72
C LEU A 249 7.35 11.85 14.68
N TYR A 250 6.87 11.18 15.73
CA TYR A 250 5.45 10.86 15.85
C TYR A 250 4.60 12.13 15.85
N ASP A 251 4.93 13.11 16.72
CA ASP A 251 4.15 14.32 16.95
C ASP A 251 4.24 15.33 15.80
N THR A 252 5.23 15.21 14.90
CA THR A 252 5.41 16.14 13.78
C THR A 252 5.15 15.51 12.42
N ARG A 253 5.65 14.30 12.15
CA ARG A 253 5.74 13.73 10.80
C ARG A 253 4.81 12.54 10.55
N ILE A 254 4.53 11.72 11.57
CA ILE A 254 3.82 10.44 11.39
C ILE A 254 2.33 10.60 11.68
N TRP A 255 1.99 11.21 12.83
CA TRP A 255 0.59 11.46 13.21
C TRP A 255 0.37 12.89 13.76
N GLY A 256 1.34 13.76 13.60
CA GLY A 256 1.33 15.13 14.11
C GLY A 256 0.77 16.17 13.15
N THR A 257 1.30 17.39 13.29
CA THR A 257 0.82 18.58 12.57
C THR A 257 1.11 18.54 11.08
N ASP A 258 2.21 17.92 10.68
CA ASP A 258 2.67 17.87 9.28
C ASP A 258 2.22 16.59 8.56
N ALA A 259 1.52 15.70 9.27
CA ALA A 259 1.11 14.40 8.72
C ALA A 259 -0.19 14.51 7.90
N ASN A 260 -0.22 13.81 6.76
CA ASN A 260 -1.46 13.57 6.05
C ASN A 260 -2.18 12.37 6.69
N LYS A 261 -3.22 12.62 7.49
CA LYS A 261 -3.94 11.61 8.30
C LYS A 261 -5.09 10.97 7.54
N GLN A 262 -4.94 10.70 6.25
CA GLN A 262 -6.07 10.34 5.39
C GLN A 262 -6.18 8.84 5.10
N THR A 263 -5.05 8.14 5.07
CA THR A 263 -5.02 6.75 4.60
C THR A 263 -5.00 5.74 5.75
N SER A 264 -5.42 4.50 5.45
CA SER A 264 -5.27 3.38 6.38
C SER A 264 -3.80 3.12 6.73
N LEU A 265 -2.87 3.38 5.79
CA LEU A 265 -1.43 3.24 6.01
C LEU A 265 -0.93 4.24 7.06
N ASP A 266 -1.36 5.51 6.98
CA ASP A 266 -0.98 6.53 7.98
C ASP A 266 -1.41 6.10 9.38
N LEU A 267 -2.63 5.60 9.49
CA LEU A 267 -3.23 5.19 10.76
C LEU A 267 -2.50 3.98 11.38
N ILE A 268 -2.20 2.95 10.60
CA ILE A 268 -1.48 1.78 11.13
C ILE A 268 -0.02 2.10 11.47
N ASN A 269 0.62 3.04 10.78
CA ASN A 269 1.96 3.52 11.15
C ASN A 269 1.93 4.13 12.55
N ALA A 270 0.95 4.98 12.85
CA ALA A 270 0.77 5.59 14.15
C ALA A 270 0.53 4.54 15.25
N ILE A 271 -0.43 3.62 15.04
CA ILE A 271 -0.74 2.53 15.98
C ILE A 271 0.49 1.67 16.25
N SER A 272 1.15 1.24 15.19
CA SER A 272 2.33 0.39 15.24
C SER A 272 3.49 1.03 16.03
N LEU A 273 3.70 2.34 15.87
CA LEU A 273 4.76 3.04 16.56
C LEU A 273 4.46 3.24 18.04
N LEU A 274 3.21 3.61 18.40
CA LEU A 274 2.79 3.71 19.80
C LEU A 274 2.91 2.37 20.53
N MET A 275 2.47 1.27 19.88
CA MET A 275 2.62 -0.08 20.44
C MET A 275 4.10 -0.42 20.72
N ARG A 276 5.01 -0.11 19.78
CA ARG A 276 6.44 -0.37 19.95
C ARG A 276 7.07 0.45 21.06
N LEU A 277 6.66 1.71 21.22
CA LEU A 277 7.12 2.57 22.31
C LEU A 277 6.69 2.01 23.68
N GLU A 278 5.43 1.60 23.81
CA GLU A 278 4.93 0.98 25.05
C GLU A 278 5.64 -0.34 25.35
N LEU A 279 5.91 -1.18 24.33
CA LEU A 279 6.70 -2.41 24.49
C LEU A 279 8.14 -2.14 24.96
N ALA A 280 8.69 -0.99 24.60
CA ALA A 280 9.99 -0.52 25.10
C ALA A 280 9.90 0.15 26.49
N GLY A 281 8.73 0.17 27.11
CA GLY A 281 8.53 0.79 28.44
C GLY A 281 8.41 2.32 28.42
N VAL A 282 8.19 2.91 27.25
CA VAL A 282 8.07 4.36 27.10
C VAL A 282 6.63 4.78 27.40
N ASP A 283 6.48 5.78 28.26
CA ASP A 283 5.19 6.45 28.46
C ASP A 283 4.85 7.30 27.22
N VAL A 284 3.79 6.93 26.52
CA VAL A 284 3.29 7.63 25.34
C VAL A 284 2.22 8.66 25.66
N ALA A 285 1.84 8.81 26.95
CA ALA A 285 0.95 9.87 27.39
C ALA A 285 1.66 11.22 27.25
N PRO A 286 0.97 12.28 26.77
CA PRO A 286 1.53 13.62 26.78
C PRO A 286 1.65 14.14 28.22
N SER A 287 2.66 14.98 28.45
CA SER A 287 2.92 15.59 29.76
C SER A 287 1.96 16.73 30.15
N ASP A 288 1.00 17.09 29.31
CA ASP A 288 0.04 18.19 29.47
C ASP A 288 -1.37 17.76 28.96
N PRO A 289 -2.49 18.39 29.37
CA PRO A 289 -3.88 17.93 29.13
C PRO A 289 -4.37 17.94 27.67
N THR A 290 -3.49 17.77 26.71
CA THR A 290 -3.82 17.44 25.32
C THR A 290 -4.41 16.01 25.23
N PRO A 291 -5.29 15.72 24.26
CA PRO A 291 -5.77 14.36 24.05
C PRO A 291 -4.59 13.39 24.00
N SER A 292 -4.73 12.22 24.62
CA SER A 292 -3.66 11.22 24.55
C SER A 292 -3.45 10.81 23.10
N ARG A 293 -2.20 10.48 22.72
CA ARG A 293 -1.88 10.00 21.37
C ARG A 293 -2.76 8.82 20.96
N TRP A 294 -3.09 7.95 21.90
CA TRP A 294 -4.01 6.84 21.66
C TRP A 294 -5.45 7.30 21.37
N GLU A 295 -5.96 8.31 22.08
CA GLU A 295 -7.33 8.79 21.84
C GLU A 295 -7.48 9.43 20.46
N GLU A 296 -6.48 10.17 19.97
CA GLU A 296 -6.51 10.72 18.62
C GLU A 296 -6.58 9.62 17.56
N VAL A 297 -5.76 8.60 17.71
CA VAL A 297 -5.72 7.45 16.79
C VAL A 297 -7.04 6.66 16.84
N VAL A 298 -7.55 6.38 18.05
CA VAL A 298 -8.80 5.63 18.23
C VAL A 298 -10.02 6.37 17.67
N ASN A 299 -10.06 7.68 17.75
CA ASN A 299 -11.12 8.47 17.11
C ASN A 299 -11.12 8.25 15.58
N ALA A 300 -9.94 8.18 14.95
CA ALA A 300 -9.84 7.89 13.52
C ALA A 300 -10.17 6.42 13.17
N VAL A 301 -9.87 5.48 14.08
CA VAL A 301 -10.23 4.05 13.93
C VAL A 301 -11.73 3.84 14.01
N SER A 302 -12.44 4.61 14.85
CA SER A 302 -13.84 4.37 15.19
C SER A 302 -14.78 4.36 13.97
N ASP A 303 -14.44 5.13 12.94
CA ASP A 303 -15.21 5.21 11.69
C ASP A 303 -14.87 4.08 10.70
N ARG A 304 -13.85 3.25 11.00
CA ARG A 304 -13.29 2.25 10.08
C ARG A 304 -13.50 0.80 10.50
N ILE A 305 -14.20 0.55 11.59
CA ILE A 305 -14.38 -0.79 12.20
C ILE A 305 -15.15 -1.80 11.32
N HIS A 306 -15.73 -1.36 10.22
CA HIS A 306 -16.49 -2.18 9.27
C HIS A 306 -15.84 -2.26 7.87
N GLU A 307 -14.63 -1.72 7.67
CA GLU A 307 -14.02 -1.63 6.34
C GLU A 307 -13.49 -2.98 5.83
N HIS A 308 -12.79 -3.73 6.66
CA HIS A 308 -12.22 -5.07 6.37
C HIS A 308 -11.45 -5.15 5.04
N ILE A 309 -10.68 -4.11 4.69
CA ILE A 309 -9.92 -4.03 3.44
C ILE A 309 -8.79 -5.05 3.43
N LEU A 310 -8.03 -5.09 4.53
CA LEU A 310 -6.96 -6.06 4.79
C LEU A 310 -7.02 -6.48 6.25
N ALA A 311 -6.91 -7.78 6.52
CA ALA A 311 -6.80 -8.32 7.87
C ALA A 311 -5.70 -7.64 8.70
N PHE A 312 -4.61 -7.21 8.03
CA PHE A 312 -3.51 -6.48 8.64
C PHE A 312 -3.96 -5.14 9.26
N TYR A 313 -4.89 -4.43 8.62
CA TYR A 313 -5.45 -3.19 9.17
C TYR A 313 -6.36 -3.49 10.37
N ASP A 314 -7.20 -4.52 10.26
CA ASP A 314 -8.10 -4.92 11.35
C ASP A 314 -7.35 -5.29 12.63
N LEU A 315 -6.19 -5.95 12.51
CA LEU A 315 -5.33 -6.27 13.68
C LEU A 315 -4.85 -5.01 14.41
N HIS A 316 -4.48 -3.97 13.67
CA HIS A 316 -4.06 -2.70 14.27
C HIS A 316 -5.23 -1.95 14.89
N TYR A 317 -6.35 -1.87 14.18
CA TYR A 317 -7.54 -1.15 14.63
C TYR A 317 -8.10 -1.73 15.92
N ILE A 318 -8.29 -3.05 15.95
CA ILE A 318 -8.86 -3.72 17.13
C ILE A 318 -7.94 -3.65 18.34
N TYR A 319 -6.60 -3.71 18.11
CA TYR A 319 -5.64 -3.49 19.17
C TYR A 319 -5.78 -2.09 19.78
N ALA A 320 -5.83 -1.05 18.96
CA ALA A 320 -5.96 0.33 19.41
C ALA A 320 -7.23 0.55 20.23
N LEU A 321 -8.38 0.04 19.76
CA LEU A 321 -9.66 0.11 20.48
C LEU A 321 -9.58 -0.60 21.83
N ALA A 322 -9.06 -1.82 21.86
CA ALA A 322 -8.93 -2.61 23.10
C ALA A 322 -7.94 -1.95 24.09
N ARG A 323 -6.84 -1.35 23.57
CA ARG A 323 -5.82 -0.68 24.38
C ARG A 323 -6.36 0.49 25.18
N VAL A 324 -7.35 1.23 24.67
CA VAL A 324 -7.99 2.35 25.38
C VAL A 324 -9.32 1.98 26.04
N GLY A 325 -9.73 0.70 26.02
CA GLY A 325 -10.95 0.23 26.66
C GLY A 325 -12.25 0.62 25.95
N ARG A 326 -12.23 0.76 24.61
CA ARG A 326 -13.45 0.98 23.79
C ARG A 326 -14.19 -0.36 23.55
N ASP A 327 -14.60 -1.03 24.63
CA ASP A 327 -15.12 -2.39 24.58
C ASP A 327 -16.33 -2.56 23.66
N GLU A 328 -17.24 -1.60 23.60
CA GLU A 328 -18.40 -1.66 22.69
C GLU A 328 -17.96 -1.67 21.22
N LEU A 329 -16.95 -0.87 20.85
CA LEU A 329 -16.42 -0.86 19.47
C LEU A 329 -15.62 -2.12 19.16
N VAL A 330 -14.90 -2.67 20.14
CA VAL A 330 -14.23 -3.98 20.02
C VAL A 330 -15.25 -5.07 19.69
N ASP A 331 -16.35 -5.14 20.45
CA ASP A 331 -17.39 -6.15 20.23
C ASP A 331 -18.08 -5.97 18.86
N GLN A 332 -18.38 -4.73 18.45
CA GLN A 332 -18.94 -4.43 17.14
C GLN A 332 -17.97 -4.84 16.01
N MET A 333 -16.69 -4.54 16.14
CA MET A 333 -15.68 -4.89 15.15
C MET A 333 -15.50 -6.40 15.03
N LEU A 334 -15.45 -7.14 16.17
CA LEU A 334 -15.36 -8.61 16.14
C LEU A 334 -16.57 -9.25 15.47
N GLN A 335 -17.79 -8.75 15.72
CA GLN A 335 -19.00 -9.21 15.04
C GLN A 335 -18.94 -8.92 13.54
N SER A 336 -18.48 -7.73 13.16
CA SER A 336 -18.32 -7.32 11.78
C SER A 336 -17.30 -8.19 11.02
N ILE A 337 -16.14 -8.49 11.64
CA ILE A 337 -15.13 -9.40 11.09
C ILE A 337 -15.72 -10.81 10.87
N GLN A 338 -16.51 -11.33 11.83
CA GLN A 338 -17.16 -12.63 11.68
C GLN A 338 -18.17 -12.65 10.53
N ALA A 339 -18.97 -11.59 10.39
CA ALA A 339 -19.92 -11.45 9.30
C ALA A 339 -19.20 -11.36 7.94
N TYR A 340 -18.14 -10.56 7.85
CA TYR A 340 -17.30 -10.46 6.65
C TYR A 340 -16.69 -11.81 6.27
N ALA A 341 -16.12 -12.55 7.23
CA ALA A 341 -15.52 -13.86 7.00
C ALA A 341 -16.53 -14.90 6.46
N GLN A 342 -17.82 -14.75 6.78
CA GLN A 342 -18.89 -15.61 6.24
C GLN A 342 -19.30 -15.21 4.82
N ALA A 343 -19.33 -13.90 4.54
CA ALA A 343 -19.74 -13.33 3.25
C ALA A 343 -18.62 -13.28 2.19
N ALA A 344 -17.36 -13.33 2.61
CA ALA A 344 -16.19 -13.26 1.74
C ALA A 344 -16.17 -14.37 0.69
N LYS A 345 -15.43 -14.16 -0.41
CA LYS A 345 -15.21 -15.20 -1.44
C LYS A 345 -14.56 -16.45 -0.83
N PRO A 346 -14.85 -17.66 -1.35
CA PRO A 346 -14.34 -18.91 -0.79
C PRO A 346 -12.82 -18.94 -0.63
N CYS A 347 -12.05 -18.33 -1.54
CA CYS A 347 -10.59 -18.23 -1.45
C CYS A 347 -10.11 -17.45 -0.22
N LEU A 348 -10.85 -16.43 0.22
CA LEU A 348 -10.54 -15.61 1.38
C LEU A 348 -11.12 -16.17 2.69
N GLN A 349 -12.26 -16.87 2.64
CA GLN A 349 -12.97 -17.35 3.83
C GLN A 349 -12.08 -18.16 4.77
N LYS A 350 -11.22 -19.02 4.22
CA LYS A 350 -10.33 -19.86 5.03
C LYS A 350 -9.35 -18.99 5.83
N ALA A 351 -8.67 -18.05 5.18
CA ALA A 351 -7.71 -17.16 5.84
C ALA A 351 -8.40 -16.31 6.93
N TRP A 352 -9.58 -15.77 6.64
CA TRP A 352 -10.33 -14.98 7.63
C TRP A 352 -10.77 -15.81 8.84
N ARG A 353 -11.26 -17.03 8.65
CA ARG A 353 -11.73 -17.89 9.76
C ARG A 353 -10.59 -18.49 10.56
N GLU A 354 -9.54 -18.97 9.90
CA GLU A 354 -8.48 -19.75 10.56
C GLU A 354 -7.32 -18.87 11.07
N VAL A 355 -7.15 -17.66 10.51
CA VAL A 355 -6.05 -16.76 10.87
C VAL A 355 -6.57 -15.43 11.43
N THR A 356 -7.38 -14.67 10.67
CA THR A 356 -7.73 -13.31 11.05
C THR A 356 -8.58 -13.26 12.33
N ILE A 357 -9.62 -14.09 12.43
CA ILE A 357 -10.49 -14.11 13.63
C ILE A 357 -9.70 -14.48 14.88
N PRO A 358 -8.93 -15.59 14.93
CA PRO A 358 -8.10 -15.88 16.10
C PRO A 358 -7.09 -14.79 16.41
N ALA A 359 -6.43 -14.23 15.39
CA ALA A 359 -5.42 -13.19 15.58
C ALA A 359 -6.04 -11.89 16.14
N THR A 360 -7.20 -11.45 15.66
CA THR A 360 -7.89 -10.27 16.22
C THR A 360 -8.31 -10.49 17.68
N GLN A 361 -8.81 -11.67 18.03
CA GLN A 361 -9.11 -12.03 19.41
C GLN A 361 -7.84 -12.07 20.27
N GLY A 362 -6.72 -12.55 19.70
CA GLY A 362 -5.42 -12.57 20.34
C GLY A 362 -4.89 -11.15 20.61
N MET A 363 -5.08 -10.22 19.68
CA MET A 363 -4.71 -8.80 19.87
C MET A 363 -5.54 -8.13 20.97
N VAL A 364 -6.84 -8.43 21.05
CA VAL A 364 -7.69 -7.95 22.16
C VAL A 364 -7.20 -8.50 23.50
N ALA A 365 -6.95 -9.81 23.59
CA ALA A 365 -6.42 -10.44 24.80
C ALA A 365 -5.07 -9.84 25.21
N TYR A 366 -4.20 -9.60 24.21
CA TYR A 366 -2.90 -8.97 24.43
C TYR A 366 -3.06 -7.55 25.02
N ALA A 367 -3.90 -6.72 24.42
CA ALA A 367 -4.16 -5.36 24.88
C ALA A 367 -4.72 -5.31 26.32
N ARG A 368 -5.48 -6.34 26.72
CA ARG A 368 -6.06 -6.47 28.05
C ARG A 368 -5.13 -7.15 29.09
N GLY A 369 -3.90 -7.54 28.69
CA GLY A 369 -2.96 -8.23 29.57
C GLY A 369 -3.28 -9.72 29.84
N GLU A 370 -4.14 -10.32 29.02
CA GLU A 370 -4.51 -11.73 29.09
C GLU A 370 -3.47 -12.59 28.35
N TRP A 371 -2.23 -12.57 28.84
CA TRP A 371 -1.05 -13.09 28.12
C TRP A 371 -1.17 -14.55 27.68
N ALA A 372 -1.78 -15.42 28.53
CA ALA A 372 -1.95 -16.84 28.20
C ALA A 372 -2.94 -17.04 27.04
N THR A 373 -4.01 -16.25 26.99
CA THR A 373 -5.00 -16.26 25.90
C THR A 373 -4.38 -15.71 24.63
N ALA A 374 -3.68 -14.58 24.71
CA ALA A 374 -2.99 -13.97 23.59
C ALA A 374 -1.97 -14.93 22.95
N ALA A 375 -1.08 -15.53 23.76
CA ALA A 375 -0.06 -16.47 23.28
C ALA A 375 -0.61 -17.74 22.62
N ARG A 376 -1.84 -18.13 22.95
CA ARG A 376 -2.50 -19.28 22.31
C ARG A 376 -3.16 -18.92 20.98
N LEU A 377 -3.58 -17.67 20.81
CA LEU A 377 -4.35 -17.20 19.65
C LEU A 377 -3.48 -16.55 18.59
N LEU A 378 -2.32 -15.98 18.97
CA LEU A 378 -1.29 -15.40 18.08
C LEU A 378 -0.22 -16.43 17.73
#